data_faaaf7a8ff730be6e3c2fe34e387a38e
#
_entry.id   faaaf7a8ff730be6e3c2fe34e387a38e
#
_cell.length_a   1.000
_cell.length_b   1.000
_cell.length_c   1.000
_cell.angle_alpha   90.00
_cell.angle_beta   90.00
_cell.angle_gamma   90.00
#
_symmetry.space_group_name_H-M   'P 1'
#
loop_
_entity.id
_entity.type
_entity.pdbx_description
1 polymer ?
#
loop_
_entity_poly.entity_id
_entity_poly.type
_entity_poly.pdbx_seq_one_letter_code
_entity_poly.pdbx_strand_id
1 'polypeptide(L)'
;LCDRRQRQMCIRDSFDGVIGLRQVSVGSYASPTTIVAKLTKIIPLKIEFSVPERYASQVKKGTNLNFELEGKLSSFPAKVYATESRIDQSTRTLTVRALYANSNGAILPGRYASIQLKKEEIPNAIAIPSESIVPEMGKDKVFLYKSGKAEPVEITAGIRTEAEVQVIKGLQMGDTIITSGTLQLRTGLPVTLDNIN
;
A
#
# COMPACT_ATOMS: atom_id res chain seq x y z
N LEU A 1 -37.33 -44.77 14.75
CA LEU A 1 -35.93 -45.00 15.18
C LEU A 1 -34.99 -44.32 14.21
N CYS A 2 -34.64 -43.09 14.52
CA CYS A 2 -33.63 -42.38 13.74
C CYS A 2 -32.27 -43.02 14.06
N ASP A 3 -31.66 -43.65 13.08
CA ASP A 3 -30.39 -44.36 13.23
C ASP A 3 -29.33 -43.43 13.79
N ARG A 4 -28.53 -43.90 14.73
CA ARG A 4 -27.44 -43.14 15.35
C ARG A 4 -26.48 -42.49 14.35
N ARG A 5 -26.32 -43.08 13.18
CA ARG A 5 -25.52 -42.50 12.06
C ARG A 5 -26.15 -41.26 11.47
N GLN A 6 -27.49 -41.17 11.38
CA GLN A 6 -28.19 -39.96 10.91
C GLN A 6 -28.07 -38.81 11.89
N ARG A 7 -28.04 -39.08 13.23
CA ARG A 7 -27.84 -38.02 14.23
C ARG A 7 -26.45 -37.39 14.17
N GLN A 8 -25.42 -38.14 13.81
CA GLN A 8 -24.07 -37.57 13.62
C GLN A 8 -23.94 -36.70 12.35
N MET A 9 -24.75 -36.94 11.32
CA MET A 9 -24.76 -36.10 10.13
C MET A 9 -25.62 -34.83 10.27
N CYS A 10 -26.56 -34.78 11.20
CA CYS A 10 -27.46 -33.65 11.38
C CYS A 10 -26.87 -32.47 12.20
N ILE A 11 -25.68 -32.61 12.80
CA ILE A 11 -25.13 -31.61 13.69
C ILE A 11 -23.67 -31.33 13.32
N ARG A 12 -23.37 -31.16 12.04
CA ARG A 12 -22.14 -30.50 11.66
C ARG A 12 -22.45 -29.01 11.52
N ASP A 13 -22.31 -28.32 12.65
CA ASP A 13 -22.19 -26.89 12.62
C ASP A 13 -20.95 -26.52 11.80
N SER A 14 -21.16 -25.73 10.75
CA SER A 14 -20.08 -25.38 9.84
C SER A 14 -19.38 -24.11 10.32
N PHE A 15 -20.03 -22.99 10.21
CA PHE A 15 -19.56 -21.66 10.63
C PHE A 15 -20.64 -20.63 10.29
N ASP A 16 -20.58 -19.46 10.92
CA ASP A 16 -21.44 -18.34 10.60
C ASP A 16 -21.12 -17.77 9.22
N GLY A 17 -22.14 -17.58 8.39
CA GLY A 17 -21.93 -17.07 7.04
C GLY A 17 -23.24 -16.76 6.33
N VAL A 18 -23.13 -16.29 5.09
CA VAL A 18 -24.29 -16.01 4.22
C VAL A 18 -24.49 -17.17 3.26
N ILE A 19 -25.72 -17.68 3.21
CA ILE A 19 -26.10 -18.74 2.29
C ILE A 19 -26.36 -18.13 0.92
N GLY A 20 -25.75 -18.71 -0.11
CA GLY A 20 -25.97 -18.35 -1.51
C GLY A 20 -27.28 -18.93 -2.08
N LEU A 21 -27.38 -18.88 -3.39
CA LEU A 21 -28.58 -19.38 -4.09
C LEU A 21 -28.69 -20.91 -3.95
N ARG A 22 -29.93 -21.36 -3.79
CA ARG A 22 -30.29 -22.78 -3.80
C ARG A 22 -30.00 -23.40 -5.17
N GLN A 23 -29.30 -24.56 -5.19
CA GLN A 23 -28.93 -25.26 -6.43
C GLN A 23 -29.82 -26.48 -6.73
N VAL A 24 -30.70 -26.82 -5.81
CA VAL A 24 -31.61 -27.96 -5.94
C VAL A 24 -33.08 -27.54 -5.76
N SER A 25 -33.99 -28.20 -6.42
CA SER A 25 -35.42 -27.93 -6.30
C SER A 25 -36.08 -28.86 -5.28
N VAL A 26 -37.27 -28.47 -4.80
CA VAL A 26 -38.07 -29.34 -3.93
C VAL A 26 -38.50 -30.56 -4.74
N GLY A 27 -38.34 -31.76 -4.16
CA GLY A 27 -38.63 -33.02 -4.83
C GLY A 27 -37.50 -33.63 -5.67
N SER A 28 -36.35 -32.92 -5.80
CA SER A 28 -35.16 -33.50 -6.45
C SER A 28 -34.47 -34.53 -5.55
N TYR A 29 -33.90 -35.56 -6.16
CA TYR A 29 -33.13 -36.57 -5.47
C TYR A 29 -31.78 -35.94 -5.01
N ALA A 30 -31.43 -36.11 -3.75
CA ALA A 30 -30.17 -35.62 -3.18
C ALA A 30 -29.32 -36.80 -2.73
N SER A 31 -28.08 -36.85 -3.20
CA SER A 31 -27.03 -37.75 -2.76
C SER A 31 -26.07 -37.05 -1.78
N PRO A 32 -25.20 -37.75 -1.06
CA PRO A 32 -24.21 -37.15 -0.18
C PRO A 32 -23.24 -36.17 -0.88
N THR A 33 -23.12 -36.24 -2.20
CA THR A 33 -22.29 -35.38 -3.03
C THR A 33 -23.02 -34.19 -3.63
N THR A 34 -24.37 -34.12 -3.46
CA THR A 34 -25.19 -33.06 -4.02
C THR A 34 -25.00 -31.76 -3.24
N ILE A 35 -24.55 -30.72 -3.93
CA ILE A 35 -24.42 -29.38 -3.34
C ILE A 35 -25.78 -28.70 -3.34
N VAL A 36 -26.34 -28.46 -2.15
CA VAL A 36 -27.64 -27.81 -1.99
C VAL A 36 -27.53 -26.29 -2.07
N ALA A 37 -26.54 -25.71 -1.39
CA ALA A 37 -26.21 -24.29 -1.41
C ALA A 37 -24.77 -24.10 -0.96
N LYS A 38 -24.19 -22.94 -1.26
CA LYS A 38 -22.85 -22.55 -0.78
C LYS A 38 -23.01 -21.62 0.41
N LEU A 39 -22.31 -21.93 1.50
CA LEU A 39 -22.19 -21.05 2.67
C LEU A 39 -20.88 -20.30 2.56
N THR A 40 -20.94 -18.97 2.62
CA THR A 40 -19.75 -18.11 2.48
C THR A 40 -19.59 -17.24 3.72
N LYS A 41 -18.40 -17.31 4.33
CA LYS A 41 -18.05 -16.43 5.44
C LYS A 41 -17.58 -15.07 4.89
N ILE A 42 -18.33 -14.02 5.23
CA ILE A 42 -18.04 -12.65 4.78
C ILE A 42 -17.49 -11.74 5.89
N ILE A 43 -17.55 -12.19 7.14
CA ILE A 43 -17.08 -11.48 8.33
C ILE A 43 -16.19 -12.41 9.16
N PRO A 44 -14.92 -12.13 9.35
CA PRO A 44 -14.09 -11.15 8.63
C PRO A 44 -13.77 -11.59 7.21
N LEU A 45 -13.46 -10.62 6.34
CA LEU A 45 -13.00 -10.86 4.96
C LEU A 45 -11.50 -11.17 4.95
N LYS A 46 -11.13 -12.16 4.14
CA LYS A 46 -9.72 -12.50 3.88
C LYS A 46 -9.32 -11.88 2.55
N ILE A 47 -8.18 -11.19 2.55
CA ILE A 47 -7.56 -10.60 1.37
C ILE A 47 -6.29 -11.40 1.11
N GLU A 48 -6.15 -11.94 -0.09
CA GLU A 48 -4.95 -12.66 -0.52
C GLU A 48 -4.28 -11.87 -1.65
N PHE A 49 -2.97 -11.67 -1.54
CA PHE A 49 -2.19 -10.94 -2.52
C PHE A 49 -0.74 -11.42 -2.55
N SER A 50 -0.08 -11.13 -3.66
CA SER A 50 1.31 -11.52 -3.90
C SER A 50 2.23 -10.31 -3.81
N VAL A 51 3.31 -10.43 -3.06
CA VAL A 51 4.33 -9.40 -2.88
C VAL A 51 5.62 -9.84 -3.57
N PRO A 52 6.23 -9.02 -4.44
CA PRO A 52 7.53 -9.33 -5.04
C PRO A 52 8.60 -9.60 -3.98
N GLU A 53 9.50 -10.55 -4.24
CA GLU A 53 10.56 -11.00 -3.34
C GLU A 53 11.36 -9.85 -2.71
N ARG A 54 11.70 -8.83 -3.51
CA ARG A 54 12.44 -7.62 -3.06
C ARG A 54 11.76 -6.88 -1.90
N TYR A 55 10.45 -7.03 -1.72
CA TYR A 55 9.68 -6.39 -0.65
C TYR A 55 9.22 -7.39 0.43
N ALA A 56 9.52 -8.68 0.28
CA ALA A 56 9.07 -9.73 1.19
C ALA A 56 9.51 -9.50 2.66
N SER A 57 10.73 -8.96 2.86
CA SER A 57 11.27 -8.66 4.18
C SER A 57 10.51 -7.56 4.93
N GLN A 58 9.81 -6.69 4.20
CA GLN A 58 9.06 -5.56 4.76
C GLN A 58 7.65 -5.95 5.20
N VAL A 59 7.11 -7.07 4.68
CA VAL A 59 5.76 -7.51 4.98
C VAL A 59 5.78 -8.66 5.98
N LYS A 60 5.47 -8.35 7.23
CA LYS A 60 5.44 -9.32 8.33
C LYS A 60 4.03 -9.45 8.89
N LYS A 61 3.80 -10.53 9.65
CA LYS A 61 2.57 -10.65 10.44
C LYS A 61 2.39 -9.42 11.33
N GLY A 62 1.23 -8.78 11.24
CA GLY A 62 0.91 -7.56 11.97
C GLY A 62 1.06 -6.27 11.17
N THR A 63 1.68 -6.30 9.98
CA THR A 63 1.78 -5.13 9.10
C THR A 63 0.40 -4.61 8.74
N ASN A 64 0.18 -3.31 8.91
CA ASN A 64 -1.03 -2.64 8.47
C ASN A 64 -0.89 -2.30 6.98
N LEU A 65 -1.98 -2.44 6.26
CA LEU A 65 -2.08 -2.10 4.85
C LEU A 65 -3.43 -1.44 4.58
N ASN A 66 -3.48 -0.71 3.50
CA ASN A 66 -4.74 -0.18 2.98
C ASN A 66 -5.06 -0.85 1.65
N PHE A 67 -6.32 -1.11 1.40
CA PHE A 67 -6.77 -1.61 0.11
C PHE A 67 -7.94 -0.78 -0.42
N GLU A 68 -8.01 -0.69 -1.71
CA GLU A 68 -9.04 0.01 -2.46
C GLU A 68 -9.74 -0.96 -3.38
N LEU A 69 -11.04 -0.78 -3.55
CA LEU A 69 -11.85 -1.58 -4.46
C LEU A 69 -12.11 -0.78 -5.72
N GLU A 70 -12.04 -1.43 -6.86
CA GLU A 70 -12.37 -0.83 -8.14
C GLU A 70 -13.78 -0.20 -8.11
N GLY A 71 -13.86 1.07 -8.52
CA GLY A 71 -15.09 1.86 -8.49
C GLY A 71 -15.47 2.47 -7.14
N LYS A 72 -14.65 2.36 -6.11
CA LYS A 72 -14.82 3.08 -4.83
C LYS A 72 -13.55 3.85 -4.50
N LEU A 73 -13.70 5.16 -4.26
CA LEU A 73 -12.62 6.05 -3.78
C LEU A 73 -12.25 5.84 -2.30
N SER A 74 -12.85 4.85 -1.65
CA SER A 74 -12.64 4.60 -0.22
C SER A 74 -11.50 3.61 -0.02
N SER A 75 -10.54 3.99 0.80
CA SER A 75 -9.47 3.13 1.26
C SER A 75 -9.87 2.42 2.56
N PHE A 76 -9.65 1.12 2.65
CA PHE A 76 -10.05 0.28 3.77
C PHE A 76 -8.81 -0.28 4.47
N PRO A 77 -8.71 -0.13 5.81
CA PRO A 77 -7.58 -0.67 6.56
C PRO A 77 -7.70 -2.18 6.75
N ALA A 78 -6.61 -2.90 6.52
CA ALA A 78 -6.52 -4.32 6.78
C ALA A 78 -5.19 -4.65 7.48
N LYS A 79 -5.12 -5.82 8.11
CA LYS A 79 -3.94 -6.27 8.86
C LYS A 79 -3.49 -7.64 8.39
N VAL A 80 -2.19 -7.76 8.11
CA VAL A 80 -1.57 -9.04 7.74
C VAL A 80 -1.64 -10.01 8.92
N TYR A 81 -2.24 -11.17 8.71
CA TYR A 81 -2.30 -12.22 9.73
C TYR A 81 -1.42 -13.43 9.42
N ALA A 82 -1.14 -13.67 8.14
CA ALA A 82 -0.29 -14.78 7.72
C ALA A 82 0.49 -14.42 6.46
N THR A 83 1.71 -14.93 6.36
CA THR A 83 2.56 -14.91 5.17
C THR A 83 3.00 -16.34 4.89
N GLU A 84 3.11 -16.70 3.63
CA GLU A 84 3.71 -17.99 3.27
C GLU A 84 5.18 -18.03 3.72
N SER A 85 5.68 -19.21 4.02
CA SER A 85 7.08 -19.44 4.40
C SER A 85 8.01 -19.62 3.20
N ARG A 86 7.45 -19.73 2.00
CA ARG A 86 8.16 -20.01 0.76
C ARG A 86 7.77 -19.01 -0.31
N ILE A 87 8.77 -18.55 -1.06
CA ILE A 87 8.57 -17.74 -2.27
C ILE A 87 8.22 -18.68 -3.42
N ASP A 88 7.20 -18.34 -4.18
CA ASP A 88 6.86 -19.01 -5.41
C ASP A 88 7.96 -18.73 -6.45
N GLN A 89 8.64 -19.78 -6.90
CA GLN A 89 9.76 -19.67 -7.81
C GLN A 89 9.35 -19.25 -9.22
N SER A 90 8.13 -19.55 -9.63
CA SER A 90 7.63 -19.23 -10.97
C SER A 90 7.30 -17.75 -11.11
N THR A 91 6.72 -17.15 -10.08
CA THR A 91 6.31 -15.75 -10.06
C THR A 91 7.26 -14.83 -9.29
N ARG A 92 8.20 -15.40 -8.53
CA ARG A 92 9.09 -14.69 -7.59
C ARG A 92 8.33 -13.80 -6.62
N THR A 93 7.23 -14.32 -6.10
CA THR A 93 6.37 -13.59 -5.17
C THR A 93 6.15 -14.38 -3.89
N LEU A 94 5.90 -13.62 -2.80
CA LEU A 94 5.46 -14.14 -1.51
C LEU A 94 3.95 -13.94 -1.39
N THR A 95 3.21 -15.02 -1.13
CA THR A 95 1.77 -14.92 -0.88
C THR A 95 1.52 -14.44 0.55
N VAL A 96 0.70 -13.41 0.66
CA VAL A 96 0.36 -12.76 1.93
C VAL A 96 -1.16 -12.75 2.09
N ARG A 97 -1.60 -12.96 3.33
CA ARG A 97 -3.02 -12.92 3.69
C ARG A 97 -3.28 -11.88 4.77
N ALA A 98 -4.21 -10.99 4.51
CA ALA A 98 -4.66 -9.97 5.45
C ALA A 98 -6.14 -10.17 5.82
N LEU A 99 -6.54 -9.61 6.96
CA LEU A 99 -7.91 -9.60 7.45
C LEU A 99 -8.45 -8.19 7.45
N TYR A 100 -9.68 -8.08 6.96
CA TYR A 100 -10.52 -6.90 7.09
C TYR A 100 -11.79 -7.26 7.85
N ALA A 101 -12.17 -6.44 8.83
CA ALA A 101 -13.30 -6.75 9.72
C ALA A 101 -14.63 -6.88 9.00
N ASN A 102 -14.88 -6.07 7.96
CA ASN A 102 -16.12 -6.05 7.16
C ASN A 102 -17.40 -6.06 8.01
N SER A 103 -17.42 -5.33 9.11
CA SER A 103 -18.50 -5.39 10.12
C SER A 103 -19.90 -5.14 9.54
N ASN A 104 -20.01 -4.36 8.47
CA ASN A 104 -21.27 -4.04 7.82
C ASN A 104 -21.64 -5.03 6.71
N GLY A 105 -20.80 -6.04 6.43
CA GLY A 105 -21.03 -6.98 5.32
C GLY A 105 -21.09 -6.33 3.93
N ALA A 106 -20.63 -5.07 3.80
CA ALA A 106 -20.79 -4.26 2.58
C ALA A 106 -19.90 -4.71 1.42
N ILE A 107 -18.82 -5.42 1.73
CA ILE A 107 -17.88 -5.94 0.73
C ILE A 107 -18.13 -7.43 0.57
N LEU A 108 -18.46 -7.82 -0.64
CA LEU A 108 -18.62 -9.23 -0.99
C LEU A 108 -17.29 -9.85 -1.42
N PRO A 109 -17.02 -11.12 -1.07
CA PRO A 109 -15.84 -11.83 -1.53
C PRO A 109 -15.85 -12.06 -3.04
N GLY A 110 -14.67 -12.28 -3.62
CA GLY A 110 -14.50 -12.47 -5.07
C GLY A 110 -14.25 -11.17 -5.85
N ARG A 111 -14.16 -10.03 -5.17
CA ARG A 111 -13.80 -8.75 -5.81
C ARG A 111 -12.29 -8.58 -5.90
N TYR A 112 -11.85 -7.89 -6.95
CA TYR A 112 -10.48 -7.42 -7.07
C TYR A 112 -10.24 -6.22 -6.15
N ALA A 113 -9.05 -6.18 -5.53
CA ALA A 113 -8.63 -5.10 -4.66
C ALA A 113 -7.20 -4.66 -5.00
N SER A 114 -6.99 -3.37 -5.08
CA SER A 114 -5.67 -2.77 -5.17
C SER A 114 -5.13 -2.54 -3.77
N ILE A 115 -3.89 -2.98 -3.50
CA ILE A 115 -3.29 -2.91 -2.17
C ILE A 115 -2.18 -1.89 -2.14
N GLN A 116 -2.25 -0.96 -1.19
CA GLN A 116 -1.24 0.04 -0.92
C GLN A 116 -0.48 -0.36 0.34
N LEU A 117 0.80 -0.67 0.17
CA LEU A 117 1.72 -0.91 1.27
C LEU A 117 2.52 0.37 1.52
N LYS A 118 2.36 0.97 2.70
CA LYS A 118 3.26 2.04 3.13
C LYS A 118 4.64 1.43 3.38
N LYS A 119 5.63 1.87 2.60
CA LYS A 119 6.97 1.32 2.68
C LYS A 119 7.69 1.79 3.93
N GLU A 120 7.75 3.09 4.14
CA GLU A 120 8.46 3.72 5.26
C GLU A 120 8.05 5.20 5.32
N GLU A 121 7.84 5.72 6.52
CA GLU A 121 7.73 7.15 6.75
C GLU A 121 9.09 7.61 7.27
N ILE A 122 9.74 8.52 6.56
CA ILE A 122 10.99 9.14 7.01
C ILE A 122 10.61 10.44 7.71
N PRO A 123 10.53 10.43 9.05
CA PRO A 123 10.26 11.66 9.78
C PRO A 123 11.43 12.63 9.58
N ASN A 124 11.13 13.92 9.48
CA ASN A 124 12.12 15.00 9.30
C ASN A 124 12.93 14.93 7.98
N ALA A 125 12.36 14.35 6.91
CA ALA A 125 12.95 14.44 5.60
C ALA A 125 12.88 15.89 5.09
N ILE A 126 14.01 16.42 4.60
CA ILE A 126 14.03 17.70 3.89
C ILE A 126 13.56 17.42 2.48
N ALA A 127 12.41 17.97 2.09
CA ALA A 127 11.89 17.91 0.74
C ALA A 127 11.98 19.28 0.10
N ILE A 128 12.46 19.33 -1.14
CA ILE A 128 12.60 20.57 -1.91
C ILE A 128 11.88 20.41 -3.26
N PRO A 129 11.35 21.52 -3.85
CA PRO A 129 10.79 21.48 -5.18
C PRO A 129 11.77 20.94 -6.22
N SER A 130 11.29 20.07 -7.12
CA SER A 130 12.15 19.46 -8.16
C SER A 130 12.83 20.49 -9.07
N GLU A 131 12.20 21.64 -9.27
CA GLU A 131 12.70 22.78 -10.09
C GLU A 131 13.90 23.52 -9.47
N SER A 132 14.12 23.38 -8.16
CA SER A 132 15.26 24.00 -7.47
C SER A 132 16.58 23.29 -7.70
N ILE A 133 16.56 22.07 -8.26
CA ILE A 133 17.74 21.23 -8.47
C ILE A 133 18.36 21.53 -9.83
N VAL A 134 19.65 21.86 -9.83
CA VAL A 134 20.44 22.07 -11.04
C VAL A 134 21.43 20.92 -11.17
N PRO A 135 21.27 20.04 -12.16
CA PRO A 135 22.24 18.98 -12.41
C PRO A 135 23.51 19.57 -13.05
N GLU A 136 24.67 19.28 -12.47
CA GLU A 136 25.96 19.73 -13.00
C GLU A 136 26.99 18.61 -12.89
N MET A 137 27.54 18.18 -14.02
CA MET A 137 28.61 17.16 -14.12
C MET A 137 28.35 15.87 -13.31
N GLY A 138 27.10 15.39 -13.30
CA GLY A 138 26.75 14.16 -12.57
C GLY A 138 26.51 14.33 -11.06
N LYS A 139 26.45 15.57 -10.58
CA LYS A 139 26.09 15.93 -9.22
C LYS A 139 24.89 16.87 -9.23
N ASP A 140 24.06 16.75 -8.23
CA ASP A 140 22.92 17.64 -8.03
C ASP A 140 23.35 18.82 -7.13
N LYS A 141 23.02 20.04 -7.54
CA LYS A 141 23.26 21.26 -6.79
C LYS A 141 21.97 22.04 -6.57
N VAL A 142 21.91 22.76 -5.47
CA VAL A 142 20.88 23.77 -5.17
C VAL A 142 21.57 25.08 -4.81
N PHE A 143 20.86 26.19 -5.06
CA PHE A 143 21.33 27.50 -4.65
C PHE A 143 20.65 27.92 -3.36
N LEU A 144 21.47 28.20 -2.33
CA LEU A 144 21.02 28.81 -1.09
C LEU A 144 21.07 30.32 -1.19
N TYR A 145 20.11 30.97 -0.58
CA TYR A 145 20.17 32.40 -0.34
C TYR A 145 20.92 32.67 0.96
N LYS A 146 22.10 33.33 0.86
CA LYS A 146 22.86 33.78 2.02
C LYS A 146 23.25 35.23 1.87
N SER A 147 22.80 36.08 2.78
CA SER A 147 23.15 37.49 2.84
C SER A 147 23.03 38.24 1.50
N GLY A 148 21.95 38.04 0.75
CA GLY A 148 21.70 38.67 -0.53
C GLY A 148 22.43 38.07 -1.73
N LYS A 149 23.05 36.91 -1.59
CA LYS A 149 23.80 36.22 -2.65
C LYS A 149 23.39 34.77 -2.81
N ALA A 150 23.52 34.26 -4.03
CA ALA A 150 23.31 32.86 -4.34
C ALA A 150 24.60 32.06 -4.07
N GLU A 151 24.54 31.05 -3.23
CA GLU A 151 25.63 30.14 -2.89
C GLU A 151 25.25 28.70 -3.33
N PRO A 152 26.01 28.09 -4.26
CA PRO A 152 25.71 26.71 -4.69
C PRO A 152 26.15 25.71 -3.61
N VAL A 153 25.30 24.76 -3.31
CA VAL A 153 25.56 23.65 -2.38
C VAL A 153 25.31 22.33 -3.10
N GLU A 154 26.28 21.41 -3.02
CA GLU A 154 26.08 20.04 -3.51
C GLU A 154 25.13 19.29 -2.59
N ILE A 155 24.17 18.60 -3.18
CA ILE A 155 23.20 17.79 -2.45
C ILE A 155 23.26 16.33 -2.89
N THR A 156 22.87 15.44 -1.98
CA THR A 156 22.58 14.05 -2.33
C THR A 156 21.06 13.87 -2.34
N ALA A 157 20.52 13.71 -3.54
CA ALA A 157 19.09 13.47 -3.71
C ALA A 157 18.70 12.04 -3.29
N GLY A 158 17.53 11.90 -2.71
CA GLY A 158 16.91 10.64 -2.31
C GLY A 158 15.71 10.28 -3.16
N ILE A 159 14.56 10.08 -2.51
CA ILE A 159 13.30 9.78 -3.17
C ILE A 159 12.82 11.00 -3.94
N ARG A 160 12.42 10.80 -5.19
CA ARG A 160 11.87 11.83 -6.07
C ARG A 160 10.40 11.54 -6.36
N THR A 161 9.56 12.53 -6.16
CA THR A 161 8.16 12.58 -6.61
C THR A 161 8.04 13.50 -7.83
N GLU A 162 6.85 13.68 -8.37
CA GLU A 162 6.62 14.63 -9.47
C GLU A 162 6.92 16.09 -9.08
N ALA A 163 6.58 16.48 -7.85
CA ALA A 163 6.70 17.85 -7.37
C ALA A 163 7.97 18.08 -6.54
N GLU A 164 8.40 17.10 -5.75
CA GLU A 164 9.41 17.28 -4.71
C GLU A 164 10.50 16.21 -4.76
N VAL A 165 11.68 16.55 -4.30
CA VAL A 165 12.81 15.65 -4.15
C VAL A 165 13.31 15.71 -2.70
N GLN A 166 13.47 14.52 -2.10
CA GLN A 166 14.10 14.40 -0.80
C GLN A 166 15.59 14.69 -0.88
N VAL A 167 16.11 15.48 0.05
CA VAL A 167 17.55 15.71 0.21
C VAL A 167 18.05 14.91 1.41
N ILE A 168 19.00 14.00 1.15
CA ILE A 168 19.62 13.15 2.20
C ILE A 168 20.78 13.88 2.86
N LYS A 169 21.57 14.65 2.07
CA LYS A 169 22.73 15.39 2.54
C LYS A 169 22.88 16.70 1.77
N GLY A 170 23.45 17.70 2.43
CA GLY A 170 23.82 18.99 1.83
C GLY A 170 22.95 20.15 2.30
N LEU A 171 21.76 19.93 2.88
CA LEU A 171 20.90 20.97 3.42
C LEU A 171 20.64 20.78 4.91
N GLN A 172 20.32 21.87 5.58
CA GLN A 172 19.87 21.89 6.97
C GLN A 172 18.47 22.49 7.08
N MET A 173 17.75 22.11 8.13
CA MET A 173 16.46 22.73 8.43
C MET A 173 16.65 24.23 8.70
N GLY A 174 15.89 25.06 7.97
CA GLY A 174 15.99 26.52 8.04
C GLY A 174 16.80 27.17 6.93
N ASP A 175 17.45 26.39 6.06
CA ASP A 175 18.09 26.94 4.86
C ASP A 175 17.05 27.51 3.89
N THR A 176 17.32 28.68 3.33
CA THR A 176 16.47 29.30 2.31
C THR A 176 17.02 28.93 0.93
N ILE A 177 16.24 28.20 0.15
CA ILE A 177 16.59 27.76 -1.19
C ILE A 177 15.97 28.67 -2.25
N ILE A 178 16.67 28.83 -3.37
CA ILE A 178 16.17 29.58 -4.54
C ILE A 178 15.48 28.58 -5.48
N THR A 179 14.20 28.78 -5.74
CA THR A 179 13.38 27.86 -6.53
C THR A 179 13.20 28.31 -7.99
N SER A 180 13.31 29.62 -8.26
CA SER A 180 13.10 30.18 -9.60
C SER A 180 14.37 30.81 -10.18
N GLY A 181 14.52 30.78 -11.51
CA GLY A 181 15.65 31.35 -12.21
C GLY A 181 16.98 30.61 -12.01
N THR A 182 16.96 29.40 -11.49
CA THR A 182 18.12 28.60 -11.08
C THR A 182 19.16 28.39 -12.18
N LEU A 183 18.75 28.29 -13.46
CA LEU A 183 19.64 28.10 -14.61
C LEU A 183 20.51 29.33 -14.94
N GLN A 184 20.12 30.52 -14.48
CA GLN A 184 20.85 31.76 -14.72
C GLN A 184 21.78 32.13 -13.55
N LEU A 185 21.66 31.42 -12.42
CA LEU A 185 22.43 31.71 -11.22
C LEU A 185 23.90 31.28 -11.37
N ARG A 186 24.77 32.16 -10.86
CA ARG A 186 26.20 31.88 -10.69
C ARG A 186 26.60 32.16 -9.24
N THR A 187 27.66 31.52 -8.80
CA THR A 187 28.21 31.72 -7.46
C THR A 187 28.42 33.19 -7.15
N GLY A 188 27.79 33.68 -6.06
CA GLY A 188 27.96 35.05 -5.60
C GLY A 188 27.09 36.10 -6.30
N LEU A 189 26.19 35.69 -7.20
CA LEU A 189 25.27 36.62 -7.86
C LEU A 189 24.34 37.25 -6.81
N PRO A 190 24.17 38.61 -6.82
CA PRO A 190 23.20 39.24 -5.95
C PRO A 190 21.79 38.87 -6.35
N VAL A 191 20.96 38.48 -5.36
CA VAL A 191 19.58 38.01 -5.57
C VAL A 191 18.67 38.77 -4.63
N THR A 192 17.54 39.21 -5.14
CA THR A 192 16.45 39.82 -4.36
C THR A 192 15.38 38.76 -4.13
N LEU A 193 14.82 38.74 -2.94
CA LEU A 193 13.73 37.84 -2.58
C LEU A 193 12.39 38.49 -2.97
N ASP A 194 11.62 37.81 -3.83
CA ASP A 194 10.28 38.25 -4.21
C ASP A 194 9.21 37.64 -3.32
N ASN A 195 9.31 36.34 -3.03
CA ASN A 195 8.40 35.61 -2.14
C ASN A 195 9.16 34.59 -1.30
N ILE A 196 8.84 34.53 -0.02
CA ILE A 196 9.32 33.50 0.92
C ILE A 196 8.09 32.68 1.32
N ASN A 197 8.06 31.40 0.91
CA ASN A 197 7.06 30.44 1.32
C ASN A 197 7.56 29.59 2.50
#